data_e0676fe8ac6a857fbb067619e323101a
#
_entry.id   e0676fe8ac6a857fbb067619e323101a
#
_cell.length_a   1.000
_cell.length_b   1.000
_cell.length_c   1.000
_cell.angle_alpha   90.00
_cell.angle_beta   90.00
_cell.angle_gamma   90.00
#
_symmetry.space_group_name_H-M   'P 1'
#
loop_
_entity.id
_entity.type
_entity.pdbx_description
1 polymer ?
#
loop_
_entity_poly.entity_id
_entity_poly.type
_entity_poly.pdbx_seq_one_letter_code
_entity_poly.pdbx_strand_id
1 'polypeptide(L)'
;GRWYLDVLGKGSKARRVYLPQKAQAALEELRRHTSPRPEYPIFENLRHRGRPISRHGLYALVKKWSSLVISRGDVSPHWFRHSCFTQLASRGARLESIQALAGHANIQTTMHYNEAAQLMSPASAIFDEE
;
A
#
# COMPACT_ATOMS: atom_id res chain seq x y z
N GLY A 1 7.98 19.22 -2.91
CA GLY A 1 6.72 18.84 -3.49
C GLY A 1 6.22 17.50 -3.01
N ARG A 2 4.92 17.26 -3.18
CA ARG A 2 4.33 15.98 -2.80
C ARG A 2 4.44 14.99 -3.95
N TRP A 3 4.93 13.81 -3.66
CA TRP A 3 4.95 12.72 -4.62
C TRP A 3 3.57 12.08 -4.74
N TYR A 4 3.26 11.62 -5.92
CA TYR A 4 2.02 10.92 -6.17
C TYR A 4 2.24 9.76 -7.16
N LEU A 5 1.30 8.84 -7.14
CA LEU A 5 1.20 7.76 -8.12
C LEU A 5 -0.09 7.95 -8.90
N ASP A 6 0.01 7.88 -10.21
CA ASP A 6 -1.15 7.71 -11.06
C ASP A 6 -1.37 6.22 -11.28
N VAL A 7 -2.46 5.72 -10.73
CA VAL A 7 -2.77 4.29 -10.71
C VAL A 7 -3.90 4.01 -11.68
N LEU A 8 -3.67 3.09 -12.60
CA LEU A 8 -4.71 2.60 -13.48
C LEU A 8 -5.40 1.41 -12.83
N GLY A 9 -6.66 1.61 -12.45
CA GLY A 9 -7.46 0.60 -11.80
C GLY A 9 -8.27 -0.26 -12.76
N LYS A 10 -9.12 -1.10 -12.20
CA LYS A 10 -10.06 -1.94 -12.94
C LYS A 10 -10.97 -1.09 -13.84
N GLY A 11 -11.15 -1.51 -15.08
CA GLY A 11 -11.95 -0.76 -16.07
C GLY A 11 -11.26 0.46 -16.62
N SER A 12 -9.92 0.50 -16.58
CA SER A 12 -9.09 1.62 -17.09
C SER A 12 -9.36 2.96 -16.40
N LYS A 13 -9.92 2.95 -15.20
CA LYS A 13 -10.12 4.17 -14.41
C LYS A 13 -8.81 4.57 -13.74
N ALA A 14 -8.34 5.77 -14.05
CA ALA A 14 -7.15 6.34 -13.42
C ALA A 14 -7.52 7.04 -12.12
N ARG A 15 -6.64 6.92 -11.11
CA ARG A 15 -6.73 7.69 -9.89
C ARG A 15 -5.35 8.14 -9.44
N ARG A 16 -5.29 9.26 -8.75
CA ARG A 16 -4.06 9.79 -8.19
C ARG A 16 -4.01 9.53 -6.70
N VAL A 17 -2.91 8.96 -6.25
CA VAL A 17 -2.66 8.66 -4.84
C VAL A 17 -1.42 9.40 -4.40
N TYR A 18 -1.56 10.29 -3.43
CA TYR A 18 -0.42 11.00 -2.84
C TYR A 18 0.30 10.13 -1.83
N LEU A 19 1.63 10.18 -1.87
CA LEU A 19 2.46 9.36 -1.02
C LEU A 19 2.77 10.08 0.31
N PRO A 20 2.65 9.37 1.44
CA PRO A 20 3.16 9.88 2.72
C PRO A 20 4.67 10.09 2.68
N GLN A 21 5.17 11.00 3.51
CA GLN A 21 6.60 11.32 3.57
C GLN A 21 7.48 10.09 3.82
N LYS A 22 7.05 9.18 4.67
CA LYS A 22 7.79 7.94 4.94
C LYS A 22 7.90 7.05 3.69
N ALA A 23 6.84 6.97 2.90
CA ALA A 23 6.87 6.21 1.64
C ALA A 23 7.80 6.87 0.62
N GLN A 24 7.77 8.21 0.53
CA GLN A 24 8.68 8.96 -0.34
C GLN A 24 10.14 8.70 0.05
N ALA A 25 10.48 8.80 1.32
CA ALA A 25 11.84 8.56 1.82
C ALA A 25 12.31 7.12 1.52
N ALA A 26 11.44 6.14 1.70
CA ALA A 26 11.76 4.75 1.38
C ALA A 26 12.00 4.53 -0.13
N LEU A 27 11.23 5.19 -0.98
CA LEU A 27 11.42 5.13 -2.43
C LEU A 27 12.68 5.86 -2.89
N GLU A 28 13.03 6.97 -2.26
CA GLU A 28 14.29 7.66 -2.53
C GLU A 28 15.49 6.80 -2.16
N GLU A 29 15.42 6.13 -1.03
CA GLU A 29 16.46 5.19 -0.62
C GLU A 29 16.57 4.03 -1.59
N LEU A 30 15.46 3.47 -2.01
CA LEU A 30 15.43 2.41 -3.02
C LEU A 30 16.11 2.85 -4.32
N ARG A 31 15.85 4.07 -4.76
CA ARG A 31 16.46 4.62 -5.99
C ARG A 31 17.97 4.73 -5.91
N ARG A 32 18.54 4.91 -4.74
CA ARG A 32 20.01 4.94 -4.58
C ARG A 32 20.65 3.58 -4.84
N HIS A 33 19.88 2.50 -4.67
CA HIS A 33 20.36 1.13 -4.81
C HIS A 33 19.89 0.46 -6.10
N THR A 34 19.08 1.13 -6.90
CA THR A 34 18.56 0.61 -8.17
C THR A 34 18.98 1.47 -9.33
N SER A 35 18.73 1.01 -10.55
CA SER A 35 19.07 1.75 -11.75
C SER A 35 18.20 3.01 -11.87
N PRO A 36 18.78 4.20 -11.97
CA PRO A 36 18.03 5.45 -12.00
C PRO A 36 17.45 5.78 -13.38
N ARG A 37 17.06 4.78 -14.15
CA ARG A 37 16.51 4.97 -15.49
C ARG A 37 15.01 5.23 -15.40
N PRO A 38 14.51 6.35 -15.94
CA PRO A 38 13.08 6.68 -15.87
C PRO A 38 12.18 5.64 -16.53
N GLU A 39 12.70 4.94 -17.54
CA GLU A 39 11.98 3.89 -18.26
C GLU A 39 11.88 2.56 -17.51
N TYR A 40 12.63 2.40 -16.43
CA TYR A 40 12.61 1.16 -15.65
C TYR A 40 11.55 1.21 -14.55
N PRO A 41 10.91 0.08 -14.25
CA PRO A 41 9.96 0.02 -13.14
C PRO A 41 10.67 0.31 -11.81
N ILE A 42 9.96 0.93 -10.87
CA ILE A 42 10.51 1.22 -9.53
C ILE A 42 10.90 -0.06 -8.82
N PHE A 43 10.07 -1.09 -8.92
CA PHE A 43 10.33 -2.40 -8.36
C PHE A 43 10.72 -3.35 -9.48
N GLU A 44 12.02 -3.44 -9.71
CA GLU A 44 12.58 -4.29 -10.75
C GLU A 44 12.65 -5.75 -10.35
N ASN A 45 12.52 -6.61 -11.34
CA ASN A 45 12.89 -8.01 -11.20
C ASN A 45 14.43 -8.12 -11.18
N LEU A 46 14.99 -8.64 -10.09
CA LEU A 46 16.45 -8.70 -9.93
C LEU A 46 17.14 -9.65 -10.91
N ARG A 47 16.40 -10.62 -11.44
CA ARG A 47 16.92 -11.57 -12.45
C ARG A 47 16.79 -11.05 -13.87
N HIS A 48 15.82 -10.19 -14.10
CA HIS A 48 15.51 -9.64 -15.42
C HIS A 48 15.36 -8.12 -15.31
N ARG A 49 16.49 -7.44 -15.31
CA ARG A 49 16.52 -5.97 -15.17
C ARG A 49 15.69 -5.29 -16.25
N GLY A 50 15.03 -4.22 -15.88
CA GLY A 50 14.12 -3.49 -16.74
C GLY A 50 12.71 -4.04 -16.78
N ARG A 51 12.46 -5.19 -16.16
CA ARG A 51 11.11 -5.77 -16.01
C ARG A 51 10.61 -5.61 -14.58
N PRO A 52 9.30 -5.42 -14.38
CA PRO A 52 8.76 -5.30 -13.04
C PRO A 52 8.85 -6.61 -12.25
N ILE A 53 8.88 -6.49 -10.94
CA ILE A 53 8.74 -7.64 -10.06
C ILE A 53 7.40 -8.36 -10.35
N SER A 54 7.42 -9.67 -10.35
CA SER A 54 6.22 -10.46 -10.55
C SER A 54 5.32 -10.43 -9.31
N ARG A 55 4.05 -10.80 -9.49
CA ARG A 55 3.12 -10.97 -8.36
C ARG A 55 3.68 -11.97 -7.34
N HIS A 56 4.19 -13.10 -7.77
CA HIS A 56 4.81 -14.11 -6.90
C HIS A 56 6.04 -13.56 -6.19
N GLY A 57 6.87 -12.80 -6.89
CA GLY A 57 8.05 -12.16 -6.31
C GLY A 57 7.67 -11.17 -5.22
N LEU A 58 6.65 -10.37 -5.43
CA LEU A 58 6.15 -9.43 -4.44
C LEU A 58 5.60 -10.16 -3.21
N TYR A 59 4.80 -11.19 -3.40
CA TYR A 59 4.28 -12.01 -2.30
C TYR A 59 5.39 -12.63 -1.47
N ALA A 60 6.37 -13.23 -2.12
CA ALA A 60 7.52 -13.84 -1.46
C ALA A 60 8.33 -12.81 -0.66
N LEU A 61 8.53 -11.62 -1.21
CA LEU A 61 9.25 -10.54 -0.56
C LEU A 61 8.52 -10.05 0.70
N VAL A 62 7.22 -9.80 0.59
CA VAL A 62 6.38 -9.36 1.72
C VAL A 62 6.38 -10.42 2.81
N LYS A 63 6.21 -11.69 2.45
CA LYS A 63 6.20 -12.81 3.40
C LYS A 63 7.53 -12.94 4.14
N LYS A 64 8.64 -12.85 3.42
CA LYS A 64 9.99 -12.92 3.99
C LYS A 64 10.21 -11.82 5.02
N TRP A 65 9.98 -10.57 4.66
CA TRP A 65 10.24 -9.43 5.53
C TRP A 65 9.26 -9.36 6.70
N SER A 66 8.01 -9.73 6.48
CA SER A 66 7.02 -9.80 7.56
C SER A 66 7.41 -10.82 8.62
N SER A 67 7.90 -11.98 8.20
CA SER A 67 8.37 -13.01 9.12
C SER A 67 9.56 -12.55 9.96
N LEU A 68 10.46 -11.77 9.37
CA LEU A 68 11.67 -11.28 10.05
C LEU A 68 11.38 -10.10 10.98
N VAL A 69 10.50 -9.20 10.57
CA VAL A 69 10.29 -7.92 11.28
C VAL A 69 9.17 -8.01 12.31
N ILE A 70 8.07 -8.65 11.98
CA ILE A 70 6.90 -8.74 12.86
C ILE A 70 6.57 -10.17 13.29
N SER A 71 7.44 -11.09 12.99
CA SER A 71 7.31 -12.52 13.38
C SER A 71 6.00 -13.16 12.93
N ARG A 72 5.47 -12.71 11.79
CA ARG A 72 4.25 -13.25 11.19
C ARG A 72 4.50 -13.66 9.75
N GLY A 73 4.17 -14.90 9.42
CA GLY A 73 4.31 -15.44 8.07
C GLY A 73 3.03 -15.42 7.24
N ASP A 74 1.93 -14.97 7.82
CA ASP A 74 0.60 -14.91 7.18
C ASP A 74 0.30 -13.56 6.50
N VAL A 75 1.22 -12.61 6.57
CA VAL A 75 1.05 -11.28 6.02
C VAL A 75 1.27 -11.27 4.51
N SER A 76 0.37 -10.64 3.79
CA SER A 76 0.41 -10.50 2.33
C SER A 76 0.24 -9.04 1.92
N PRO A 77 0.46 -8.69 0.63
CA PRO A 77 0.14 -7.35 0.14
C PRO A 77 -1.32 -6.93 0.41
N HIS A 78 -2.26 -7.85 0.28
CA HIS A 78 -3.67 -7.60 0.62
C HIS A 78 -3.89 -7.31 2.09
N TRP A 79 -3.13 -7.94 2.96
CA TRP A 79 -3.17 -7.67 4.39
C TRP A 79 -2.81 -6.21 4.68
N PHE A 80 -1.76 -5.69 4.07
CA PHE A 80 -1.37 -4.29 4.21
C PHE A 80 -2.43 -3.34 3.67
N ARG A 81 -3.03 -3.66 2.54
CA ARG A 81 -4.12 -2.89 1.96
C ARG A 81 -5.33 -2.85 2.91
N HIS A 82 -5.73 -3.98 3.43
CA HIS A 82 -6.80 -4.11 4.41
C HIS A 82 -6.52 -3.29 5.67
N SER A 83 -5.31 -3.44 6.23
CA SER A 83 -4.89 -2.72 7.42
C SER A 83 -4.90 -1.21 7.21
N CYS A 84 -4.45 -0.74 6.06
CA CYS A 84 -4.46 0.68 5.71
C CYS A 84 -5.89 1.24 5.75
N PHE A 85 -6.84 0.61 5.07
CA PHE A 85 -8.20 1.10 5.00
C PHE A 85 -8.93 1.00 6.34
N THR A 86 -8.70 -0.07 7.08
CA THR A 86 -9.25 -0.22 8.43
C THR A 86 -8.73 0.87 9.37
N GLN A 87 -7.45 1.20 9.29
CA GLN A 87 -6.85 2.28 10.07
C GLN A 87 -7.42 3.65 9.69
N LEU A 88 -7.57 3.92 8.41
CA LEU A 88 -8.19 5.16 7.96
C LEU A 88 -9.62 5.30 8.46
N ALA A 89 -10.41 4.23 8.40
CA ALA A 89 -11.77 4.22 8.92
C ALA A 89 -11.81 4.44 10.44
N SER A 90 -10.89 3.80 11.18
CA SER A 90 -10.80 3.96 12.65
C SER A 90 -10.42 5.37 13.06
N ARG A 91 -9.71 6.11 12.21
CA ARG A 91 -9.35 7.51 12.43
C ARG A 91 -10.39 8.51 11.97
N GLY A 92 -11.56 8.03 11.56
CA GLY A 92 -12.68 8.86 11.14
C GLY A 92 -12.59 9.36 9.70
N ALA A 93 -11.78 8.74 8.85
CA ALA A 93 -11.75 9.09 7.44
C ALA A 93 -13.13 8.82 6.81
N ARG A 94 -13.53 9.70 5.90
CA ARG A 94 -14.82 9.58 5.23
C ARG A 94 -14.83 8.36 4.30
N LEU A 95 -15.95 7.65 4.26
CA LEU A 95 -16.09 6.45 3.41
C LEU A 95 -15.83 6.76 1.94
N GLU A 96 -16.26 7.90 1.46
CA GLU A 96 -16.04 8.35 0.09
C GLU A 96 -14.55 8.52 -0.22
N SER A 97 -13.79 9.04 0.75
CA SER A 97 -12.34 9.21 0.61
C SER A 97 -11.62 7.88 0.56
N ILE A 98 -12.02 6.92 1.40
CA ILE A 98 -11.45 5.57 1.39
C ILE A 98 -11.82 4.86 0.09
N GLN A 99 -13.06 5.00 -0.37
CA GLN A 99 -13.51 4.43 -1.64
C GLN A 99 -12.69 4.96 -2.82
N ALA A 100 -12.46 6.27 -2.86
CA ALA A 100 -11.66 6.89 -3.91
C ALA A 100 -10.21 6.40 -3.88
N LEU A 101 -9.60 6.33 -2.70
CA LEU A 101 -8.23 5.84 -2.52
C LEU A 101 -8.10 4.37 -2.94
N ALA A 102 -9.06 3.55 -2.55
CA ALA A 102 -9.07 2.13 -2.85
C ALA A 102 -9.44 1.81 -4.30
N GLY A 103 -10.11 2.73 -4.97
CA GLY A 103 -10.67 2.49 -6.30
C GLY A 103 -11.86 1.54 -6.27
N HIS A 104 -12.60 1.47 -5.16
CA HIS A 104 -13.80 0.63 -5.06
C HIS A 104 -14.94 1.23 -5.88
N ALA A 105 -15.53 0.43 -6.77
CA ALA A 105 -16.71 0.84 -7.53
C ALA A 105 -17.99 0.82 -6.66
N ASN A 106 -17.99 -0.01 -5.61
CA ASN A 106 -19.12 -0.20 -4.71
C ASN A 106 -18.75 0.27 -3.30
N ILE A 107 -19.53 1.21 -2.75
CA ILE A 107 -19.30 1.76 -1.42
C ILE A 107 -19.46 0.71 -0.31
N GLN A 108 -20.23 -0.35 -0.51
CA GLN A 108 -20.39 -1.41 0.48
C GLN A 108 -19.07 -2.11 0.80
N THR A 109 -18.18 -2.25 -0.16
CA THR A 109 -16.84 -2.79 0.06
C THR A 109 -16.06 -1.90 1.02
N THR A 110 -16.20 -0.59 0.91
CA THR A 110 -15.56 0.38 1.80
C THR A 110 -16.22 0.39 3.19
N MET A 111 -17.53 0.25 3.28
CA MET A 111 -18.28 0.18 4.55
C MET A 111 -17.83 -0.98 5.42
N HIS A 112 -17.36 -2.07 4.81
CA HIS A 112 -16.80 -3.21 5.53
C HIS A 112 -15.61 -2.81 6.41
N TYR A 113 -14.75 -1.92 5.92
CA TYR A 113 -13.64 -1.40 6.70
C TYR A 113 -14.10 -0.52 7.86
N ASN A 114 -15.18 0.22 7.68
CA ASN A 114 -15.74 1.04 8.75
C ASN A 114 -16.28 0.18 9.89
N GLU A 115 -17.00 -0.89 9.59
CA GLU A 115 -17.49 -1.84 10.59
C GLU A 115 -16.32 -2.52 11.33
N ALA A 116 -15.31 -2.97 10.60
CA ALA A 116 -14.12 -3.55 11.20
C ALA A 116 -13.39 -2.56 12.12
N ALA A 117 -13.33 -1.30 11.74
CA ALA A 117 -12.70 -0.25 12.52
C ALA A 117 -13.40 -0.01 13.88
N GLN A 118 -14.71 -0.16 13.92
CA GLN A 118 -15.49 -0.02 15.17
C GLN A 118 -15.16 -1.12 16.18
N LEU A 119 -14.72 -2.28 15.69
CA LEU A 119 -14.33 -3.41 16.53
C LEU A 119 -12.86 -3.36 16.94
N MET A 120 -12.07 -2.49 16.36
CA MET A 120 -10.64 -2.36 16.68
C MET A 120 -10.44 -1.63 17.99
N SER A 121 -9.53 -2.15 18.80
CA SER A 121 -9.05 -1.44 19.97
C SER A 121 -8.33 -0.15 19.58
N PRO A 122 -8.51 0.95 20.34
CA PRO A 122 -7.71 2.16 20.15
C PRO A 122 -6.20 1.93 20.21
N ALA A 123 -5.75 0.87 20.86
CA ALA A 123 -4.33 0.51 20.94
C ALA A 123 -3.74 0.06 19.60
N SER A 124 -4.54 -0.23 18.61
CA SER A 124 -4.08 -0.58 17.26
C SER A 124 -3.61 0.63 16.45
N ALA A 125 -3.57 1.78 17.03
CA ALA A 125 -3.09 3.02 16.42
C ALA A 125 -1.56 3.02 16.25
N ILE A 126 -1.02 2.01 15.57
CA ILE A 126 0.40 1.92 15.20
C ILE A 126 0.85 3.16 14.40
N PHE A 127 -0.11 3.88 13.83
CA PHE A 127 0.14 5.06 13.02
C PHE A 127 0.02 6.38 13.78
N ASP A 128 -0.34 6.35 15.06
CA ASP A 128 -0.51 7.56 15.85
C ASP A 128 0.81 8.15 16.37
N GLU A 129 1.91 7.46 16.18
CA GLU A 129 3.25 7.88 16.60
C GLU A 129 3.99 8.68 15.52
N GLU A 130 3.30 9.43 14.75
CA GLU A 130 3.93 10.24 13.72
C GLU A 130 4.16 11.67 14.16
#